data_15c5fb225c10f83a5f8586ba5dcafd6f
#
_entry.id   15c5fb225c10f83a5f8586ba5dcafd6f
#
_cell.length_a   1.000
_cell.length_b   1.000
_cell.length_c   1.000
_cell.angle_alpha   90.00
_cell.angle_beta   90.00
_cell.angle_gamma   90.00
#
_symmetry.space_group_name_H-M   'P 1'
#
loop_
_entity.id
_entity.type
_entity.pdbx_description
1 polymer ?
#
loop_
_entity_poly.entity_id
_entity_poly.type
_entity_poly.pdbx_seq_one_letter_code
_entity_poly.pdbx_strand_id
1 'polypeptide(L)'
;VPKKEKVLSLEGGASCSLSRIEMGSHSSTHLDAPCHFIPNGRSVDEVELQKCIGKCRVVSKQGCITAEDVREMIDTGCTKLLIKGEIELGVDAARVIAGSGVALLGVEGFTVGTPETSGDVHRLLLEKEVVIVEALDLREVPDGEYFLFAAPLKLAGLDGSPCRAVLVSGEEAE
;
A
#
# COMPACT_ATOMS: atom_id res chain seq x y z
N VAL A 1 10.32 1.92 -15.27
CA VAL A 1 9.43 3.03 -15.72
C VAL A 1 8.38 2.43 -16.63
N PRO A 2 7.09 2.70 -16.43
CA PRO A 2 6.03 2.25 -17.33
C PRO A 2 6.29 2.68 -18.77
N LYS A 3 6.06 1.76 -19.72
CA LYS A 3 6.11 2.08 -21.14
C LYS A 3 4.72 2.49 -21.60
N LYS A 4 4.65 3.46 -22.48
CA LYS A 4 3.42 3.91 -23.12
C LYS A 4 3.62 3.95 -24.64
N GLU A 5 2.62 3.49 -25.36
CA GLU A 5 2.57 3.49 -26.81
C GLU A 5 1.24 4.10 -27.27
N LYS A 6 1.30 5.04 -28.20
CA LYS A 6 0.09 5.59 -28.81
C LYS A 6 -0.38 4.64 -29.93
N VAL A 7 -1.47 3.93 -29.69
CA VAL A 7 -2.01 2.93 -30.63
C VAL A 7 -2.88 3.59 -31.70
N LEU A 8 -3.72 4.57 -31.29
CA LEU A 8 -4.55 5.39 -32.16
C LEU A 8 -4.37 6.87 -31.81
N SER A 9 -4.50 7.75 -32.78
CA SER A 9 -4.37 9.20 -32.58
C SER A 9 -5.37 9.98 -33.44
N LEU A 10 -6.08 10.93 -32.83
CA LEU A 10 -6.90 11.88 -33.55
C LEU A 10 -6.09 12.70 -34.55
N GLU A 11 -4.86 13.10 -34.21
CA GLU A 11 -3.94 13.81 -35.09
C GLU A 11 -3.53 12.96 -36.31
N GLY A 12 -3.54 11.64 -36.17
CA GLY A 12 -3.31 10.67 -37.26
C GLY A 12 -4.57 10.29 -38.04
N GLY A 13 -5.70 10.98 -37.83
CA GLY A 13 -6.95 10.74 -38.55
C GLY A 13 -7.82 9.61 -37.99
N ALA A 14 -7.46 9.03 -36.82
CA ALA A 14 -8.33 8.05 -36.18
C ALA A 14 -9.55 8.72 -35.53
N SER A 15 -10.62 7.97 -35.31
CA SER A 15 -11.85 8.44 -34.65
C SER A 15 -11.70 8.70 -33.14
N CYS A 16 -10.62 8.17 -32.50
CA CYS A 16 -10.31 8.35 -31.08
C CYS A 16 -8.81 8.27 -30.83
N SER A 17 -8.39 8.65 -29.63
CA SER A 17 -7.03 8.39 -29.13
C SER A 17 -7.04 7.17 -28.22
N LEU A 18 -6.11 6.24 -28.45
CA LEU A 18 -5.90 5.02 -27.63
C LEU A 18 -4.43 4.85 -27.32
N SER A 19 -4.11 4.57 -26.08
CA SER A 19 -2.76 4.24 -25.65
C SER A 19 -2.69 2.86 -25.01
N ARG A 20 -1.61 2.13 -25.25
CA ARG A 20 -1.23 0.93 -24.53
C ARG A 20 -0.29 1.32 -23.41
N ILE A 21 -0.48 0.71 -22.23
CA ILE A 21 0.41 0.84 -21.08
C ILE A 21 0.99 -0.55 -20.77
N GLU A 22 2.30 -0.61 -20.58
CA GLU A 22 3.00 -1.80 -20.09
C GLU A 22 3.76 -1.41 -18.82
N MET A 23 3.46 -2.09 -17.71
CA MET A 23 4.05 -1.82 -16.40
C MET A 23 4.01 -3.07 -15.52
N GLY A 24 4.91 -3.15 -14.54
CA GLY A 24 4.84 -4.18 -13.51
C GLY A 24 3.70 -3.91 -12.53
N SER A 25 3.20 -4.96 -11.89
CA SER A 25 2.17 -4.89 -10.84
C SER A 25 2.63 -4.03 -9.65
N HIS A 26 3.93 -4.04 -9.33
CA HIS A 26 4.56 -3.25 -8.26
C HIS A 26 5.25 -1.99 -8.84
N SER A 27 4.51 -1.16 -9.56
CA SER A 27 5.02 0.07 -10.17
C SER A 27 4.46 1.32 -9.51
N SER A 28 5.35 2.24 -9.06
CA SER A 28 4.96 3.48 -8.36
C SER A 28 4.16 3.17 -7.08
N THR A 29 3.23 4.02 -6.67
CA THR A 29 2.31 3.69 -5.58
C THR A 29 1.47 2.48 -5.95
N HIS A 30 1.58 1.42 -5.20
CA HIS A 30 0.95 0.13 -5.48
C HIS A 30 0.56 -0.59 -4.19
N LEU A 31 -0.23 -1.63 -4.36
CA LEU A 31 -0.71 -2.50 -3.31
C LEU A 31 -0.22 -3.92 -3.56
N ASP A 32 0.28 -4.57 -2.50
CA ASP A 32 0.65 -5.98 -2.51
C ASP A 32 -0.50 -6.84 -2.00
N ALA A 33 -0.81 -7.88 -2.76
CA ALA A 33 -1.76 -8.92 -2.39
C ALA A 33 -1.04 -10.12 -1.74
N PRO A 34 -1.75 -10.94 -0.94
CA PRO A 34 -1.15 -12.12 -0.29
C PRO A 34 -0.34 -13.02 -1.21
N CYS A 35 -0.77 -13.26 -2.44
CA CYS A 35 -0.07 -14.16 -3.38
C CYS A 35 1.30 -13.62 -3.85
N HIS A 36 1.65 -12.39 -3.52
CA HIS A 36 2.99 -11.85 -3.79
C HIS A 36 4.09 -12.64 -3.06
N PHE A 37 3.87 -13.03 -1.81
CA PHE A 37 4.84 -13.80 -1.01
C PHE A 37 4.29 -15.13 -0.49
N ILE A 38 2.98 -15.37 -0.55
CA ILE A 38 2.33 -16.56 0.00
C ILE A 38 1.84 -17.47 -1.14
N PRO A 39 2.40 -18.69 -1.30
CA PRO A 39 1.93 -19.64 -2.29
C PRO A 39 0.44 -19.92 -2.11
N ASN A 40 -0.33 -19.81 -3.18
CA ASN A 40 -1.81 -19.91 -3.19
C ASN A 40 -2.52 -18.86 -2.32
N GLY A 41 -1.86 -17.76 -1.98
CA GLY A 41 -2.48 -16.61 -1.34
C GLY A 41 -3.50 -15.94 -2.26
N ARG A 42 -4.37 -15.11 -1.69
CA ARG A 42 -5.36 -14.34 -2.46
C ARG A 42 -4.68 -13.38 -3.42
N SER A 43 -5.22 -13.27 -4.62
CA SER A 43 -4.81 -12.30 -5.63
C SER A 43 -5.42 -10.92 -5.36
N VAL A 44 -4.94 -9.90 -6.07
CA VAL A 44 -5.33 -8.50 -5.83
C VAL A 44 -6.82 -8.24 -6.07
N ASP A 45 -7.47 -8.96 -6.97
CA ASP A 45 -8.90 -8.85 -7.24
C ASP A 45 -9.78 -9.52 -6.17
N GLU A 46 -9.17 -10.31 -5.28
CA GLU A 46 -9.81 -10.95 -4.13
C GLU A 46 -9.59 -10.17 -2.81
N VAL A 47 -8.77 -9.11 -2.83
CA VAL A 47 -8.56 -8.25 -1.66
C VAL A 47 -9.86 -7.49 -1.33
N GLU A 48 -10.29 -7.58 -0.08
CA GLU A 48 -11.48 -6.90 0.42
C GLU A 48 -11.27 -5.38 0.42
N LEU A 49 -12.13 -4.63 -0.28
CA LEU A 49 -11.99 -3.17 -0.41
C LEU A 49 -12.04 -2.43 0.93
N GLN A 50 -12.73 -2.98 1.94
CA GLN A 50 -12.75 -2.42 3.30
C GLN A 50 -11.35 -2.33 3.92
N LYS A 51 -10.40 -3.17 3.50
CA LYS A 51 -9.01 -3.08 3.93
C LYS A 51 -8.31 -1.86 3.33
N CYS A 52 -8.71 -1.44 2.11
CA CYS A 52 -8.07 -0.37 1.35
C CYS A 52 -8.78 0.98 1.48
N ILE A 53 -9.99 1.01 2.03
CA ILE A 53 -10.85 2.21 2.13
C ILE A 53 -11.32 2.36 3.57
N GLY A 54 -11.28 3.58 4.12
CA GLY A 54 -11.79 3.88 5.46
C GLY A 54 -10.83 4.70 6.32
N LYS A 55 -11.17 4.86 7.60
CA LYS A 55 -10.35 5.63 8.55
C LYS A 55 -8.94 5.06 8.64
N CYS A 56 -7.94 5.93 8.63
CA CYS A 56 -6.53 5.59 8.75
C CYS A 56 -5.81 6.62 9.63
N ARG A 57 -4.65 6.22 10.13
CA ARG A 57 -3.74 7.11 10.86
C ARG A 57 -2.45 7.29 10.07
N VAL A 58 -1.98 8.54 9.98
CA VAL A 58 -0.66 8.90 9.48
C VAL A 58 0.24 9.25 10.64
N VAL A 59 1.43 8.64 10.71
CA VAL A 59 2.44 8.88 11.75
C VAL A 59 3.80 9.06 11.10
N SER A 60 4.51 10.12 11.46
CA SER A 60 5.88 10.38 11.00
C SER A 60 6.90 9.61 11.85
N LYS A 61 7.79 8.86 11.20
CA LYS A 61 8.95 8.20 11.83
C LYS A 61 10.14 8.16 10.85
N GLN A 62 11.31 7.88 11.41
CA GLN A 62 12.56 7.75 10.65
C GLN A 62 13.37 6.57 11.16
N GLY A 63 14.09 5.89 10.26
CA GLY A 63 14.99 4.80 10.59
C GLY A 63 14.29 3.49 10.91
N CYS A 64 14.91 2.67 11.78
CA CYS A 64 14.39 1.35 12.11
C CYS A 64 13.16 1.44 13.03
N ILE A 65 12.05 0.86 12.60
CA ILE A 65 10.78 0.79 13.36
C ILE A 65 10.79 -0.47 14.21
N THR A 66 10.69 -0.29 15.52
CA THR A 66 10.66 -1.37 16.51
C THR A 66 9.23 -1.80 16.87
N ALA A 67 9.11 -2.91 17.57
CA ALA A 67 7.83 -3.36 18.13
C ALA A 67 7.20 -2.34 19.10
N GLU A 68 8.02 -1.58 19.83
CA GLU A 68 7.54 -0.56 20.75
C GLU A 68 6.99 0.64 19.98
N ASP A 69 7.70 1.10 18.96
CA ASP A 69 7.21 2.17 18.08
C ASP A 69 5.82 1.84 17.52
N VAL A 70 5.64 0.59 17.03
CA VAL A 70 4.33 0.16 16.52
C VAL A 70 3.25 0.22 17.60
N ARG A 71 3.53 -0.24 18.83
CA ARG A 71 2.55 -0.18 19.92
C ARG A 71 2.14 1.26 20.29
N GLU A 72 3.07 2.22 20.13
CA GLU A 72 2.78 3.64 20.32
C GLU A 72 1.95 4.23 19.17
N MET A 73 2.19 3.77 17.92
CA MET A 73 1.49 4.27 16.73
C MET A 73 0.06 3.77 16.64
N ILE A 74 -0.19 2.52 17.08
CA ILE A 74 -1.52 1.92 17.02
C ILE A 74 -2.22 2.06 18.36
N ASP A 75 -3.42 2.62 18.32
CA ASP A 75 -4.34 2.62 19.47
C ASP A 75 -5.53 1.68 19.21
N THR A 76 -6.45 1.66 20.16
CA THR A 76 -7.66 0.87 20.02
C THR A 76 -8.50 1.36 18.85
N GLY A 77 -8.61 0.53 17.82
CA GLY A 77 -9.42 0.82 16.63
C GLY A 77 -8.64 1.27 15.40
N CYS A 78 -7.31 1.46 15.49
CA CYS A 78 -6.50 1.72 14.31
C CYS A 78 -6.46 0.48 13.41
N THR A 79 -7.10 0.54 12.23
CA THR A 79 -7.14 -0.57 11.27
C THR A 79 -6.30 -0.31 10.03
N LYS A 80 -5.86 0.92 9.80
CA LYS A 80 -5.00 1.30 8.67
C LYS A 80 -3.95 2.28 9.18
N LEU A 81 -2.69 1.89 9.08
CA LEU A 81 -1.53 2.66 9.53
C LEU A 81 -0.71 3.09 8.32
N LEU A 82 -0.46 4.38 8.18
CA LEU A 82 0.46 4.92 7.17
C LEU A 82 1.65 5.53 7.90
N ILE A 83 2.86 5.06 7.59
CA ILE A 83 4.09 5.55 8.20
C ILE A 83 4.82 6.45 7.19
N LYS A 84 4.91 7.72 7.54
CA LYS A 84 5.60 8.75 6.76
C LYS A 84 7.07 8.79 7.15
N GLY A 85 7.95 8.83 6.15
CA GLY A 85 9.40 8.98 6.30
C GLY A 85 10.20 7.81 5.75
N GLU A 86 11.51 7.95 5.76
CA GLU A 86 12.43 6.87 5.37
C GLU A 86 12.55 5.89 6.53
N ILE A 87 11.89 4.73 6.41
CA ILE A 87 11.81 3.73 7.47
C ILE A 87 12.24 2.34 6.99
N GLU A 88 12.70 1.54 7.94
CA GLU A 88 12.94 0.11 7.81
C GLU A 88 12.10 -0.61 8.89
N LEU A 89 11.11 -1.39 8.49
CA LEU A 89 10.28 -2.11 9.44
C LEU A 89 11.01 -3.33 9.98
N GLY A 90 11.23 -3.37 11.30
CA GLY A 90 11.82 -4.53 11.98
C GLY A 90 10.87 -5.75 11.94
N VAL A 91 11.44 -6.96 11.92
CA VAL A 91 10.67 -8.22 11.93
C VAL A 91 9.72 -8.29 13.14
N ASP A 92 10.16 -7.84 14.32
CA ASP A 92 9.33 -7.83 15.52
C ASP A 92 8.20 -6.77 15.43
N ALA A 93 8.46 -5.64 14.79
CA ALA A 93 7.45 -4.64 14.49
C ALA A 93 6.38 -5.21 13.54
N ALA A 94 6.79 -5.93 12.48
CA ALA A 94 5.88 -6.63 11.59
C ALA A 94 4.99 -7.64 12.31
N ARG A 95 5.53 -8.40 13.28
CA ARG A 95 4.76 -9.32 14.13
C ARG A 95 3.70 -8.61 14.96
N VAL A 96 4.03 -7.44 15.52
CA VAL A 96 3.06 -6.63 16.27
C VAL A 96 1.94 -6.14 15.34
N ILE A 97 2.26 -5.61 14.17
CA ILE A 97 1.25 -5.19 13.17
C ILE A 97 0.35 -6.39 12.81
N ALA A 98 0.95 -7.51 12.44
CA ALA A 98 0.23 -8.72 12.02
C ALA A 98 -0.70 -9.30 13.11
N GLY A 99 -0.43 -9.01 14.39
CA GLY A 99 -1.24 -9.44 15.55
C GLY A 99 -2.21 -8.40 16.09
N SER A 100 -2.20 -7.17 15.59
CA SER A 100 -2.91 -6.03 16.20
C SER A 100 -4.32 -5.76 15.65
N GLY A 101 -4.69 -6.36 14.52
CA GLY A 101 -5.93 -6.03 13.81
C GLY A 101 -5.76 -4.91 12.76
N VAL A 102 -4.56 -4.39 12.56
CA VAL A 102 -4.24 -3.52 11.41
C VAL A 102 -4.46 -4.32 10.14
N ALA A 103 -5.31 -3.83 9.26
CA ALA A 103 -5.67 -4.46 7.99
C ALA A 103 -4.87 -3.92 6.80
N LEU A 104 -4.27 -2.72 6.96
CA LEU A 104 -3.42 -2.10 5.94
C LEU A 104 -2.26 -1.36 6.59
N LEU A 105 -1.06 -1.60 6.06
CA LEU A 105 0.15 -0.82 6.31
C LEU A 105 0.53 -0.07 5.03
N GLY A 106 0.73 1.25 5.13
CA GLY A 106 1.25 2.06 4.03
C GLY A 106 2.60 2.69 4.38
N VAL A 107 3.52 2.72 3.43
CA VAL A 107 4.87 3.29 3.59
C VAL A 107 5.29 4.13 2.38
N GLU A 108 6.21 5.08 2.56
CA GLU A 108 6.80 5.86 1.46
C GLU A 108 7.90 5.08 0.72
N GLY A 109 8.49 4.07 1.36
CA GLY A 109 9.51 3.21 0.76
C GLY A 109 8.96 2.36 -0.39
N PHE A 110 9.86 1.89 -1.26
CA PHE A 110 9.56 0.93 -2.34
C PHE A 110 9.53 -0.52 -1.85
N THR A 111 9.77 -0.74 -0.56
CA THR A 111 9.65 -2.03 0.12
C THR A 111 9.54 -1.81 1.62
N VAL A 112 8.98 -2.77 2.33
CA VAL A 112 9.02 -2.84 3.80
C VAL A 112 10.19 -3.71 4.26
N GLY A 113 10.79 -3.37 5.42
CA GLY A 113 11.96 -4.05 5.97
C GLY A 113 13.28 -3.60 5.31
N THR A 114 14.38 -4.24 5.72
CA THR A 114 15.71 -4.08 5.12
C THR A 114 15.87 -5.00 3.91
N PRO A 115 16.91 -4.84 3.07
CA PRO A 115 17.20 -5.80 2.00
C PRO A 115 17.28 -7.26 2.47
N GLU A 116 17.77 -7.49 3.70
CA GLU A 116 17.93 -8.84 4.27
C GLU A 116 16.63 -9.38 4.86
N THR A 117 15.75 -8.52 5.37
CA THR A 117 14.55 -8.92 6.13
C THR A 117 13.25 -8.70 5.37
N SER A 118 13.27 -7.98 4.25
CA SER A 118 12.06 -7.61 3.48
C SER A 118 11.17 -8.82 3.18
N GLY A 119 11.74 -9.95 2.75
CA GLY A 119 10.97 -11.17 2.48
C GLY A 119 10.25 -11.73 3.71
N ASP A 120 10.88 -11.67 4.89
CA ASP A 120 10.27 -12.17 6.13
C ASP A 120 9.18 -11.21 6.63
N VAL A 121 9.42 -9.90 6.51
CA VAL A 121 8.44 -8.86 6.86
C VAL A 121 7.19 -8.98 5.99
N HIS A 122 7.35 -9.11 4.65
CA HIS A 122 6.21 -9.32 3.74
C HIS A 122 5.42 -10.57 4.11
N ARG A 123 6.10 -11.73 4.31
CA ARG A 123 5.41 -12.97 4.67
C ARG A 123 4.60 -12.82 5.95
N LEU A 124 5.19 -12.25 7.00
CA LEU A 124 4.50 -12.05 8.29
C LEU A 124 3.21 -11.23 8.14
N LEU A 125 3.25 -10.16 7.35
CA LEU A 125 2.10 -9.29 7.12
C LEU A 125 1.07 -9.97 6.21
N LEU A 126 1.51 -10.48 5.06
CA LEU A 126 0.62 -11.05 4.04
C LEU A 126 -0.01 -12.39 4.46
N GLU A 127 0.65 -13.21 5.31
CA GLU A 127 0.04 -14.39 5.94
C GLU A 127 -1.16 -14.05 6.83
N LYS A 128 -1.17 -12.85 7.40
CA LYS A 128 -2.30 -12.30 8.17
C LYS A 128 -3.23 -11.43 7.33
N GLU A 129 -3.03 -11.46 6.02
CA GLU A 129 -3.80 -10.66 5.07
C GLU A 129 -3.78 -9.15 5.36
N VAL A 130 -2.72 -8.66 5.98
CA VAL A 130 -2.44 -7.22 6.07
C VAL A 130 -2.03 -6.75 4.69
N VAL A 131 -2.79 -5.83 4.12
CA VAL A 131 -2.49 -5.23 2.82
C VAL A 131 -1.29 -4.30 2.99
N ILE A 132 -0.32 -4.37 2.08
CA ILE A 132 0.82 -3.45 2.07
C ILE A 132 0.61 -2.46 0.94
N VAL A 133 0.79 -1.16 1.21
CA VAL A 133 0.80 -0.12 0.18
C VAL A 133 2.15 0.57 0.22
N GLU A 134 2.88 0.50 -0.88
CA GLU A 134 4.25 0.99 -1.01
C GLU A 134 4.35 2.20 -1.94
N ALA A 135 5.46 2.93 -1.82
CA ALA A 135 5.75 4.13 -2.60
C ALA A 135 4.65 5.20 -2.51
N LEU A 136 4.12 5.42 -1.29
CA LEU A 136 3.26 6.56 -1.00
C LEU A 136 4.05 7.87 -1.07
N ASP A 137 3.39 8.96 -1.38
CA ASP A 137 3.92 10.31 -1.21
C ASP A 137 3.16 11.02 -0.08
N LEU A 138 3.74 11.00 1.11
CA LEU A 138 3.16 11.59 2.32
C LEU A 138 3.88 12.89 2.76
N ARG A 139 4.83 13.40 1.98
CA ARG A 139 5.70 14.52 2.35
C ARG A 139 4.95 15.74 2.87
N GLU A 140 3.83 16.07 2.23
CA GLU A 140 3.00 17.23 2.58
C GLU A 140 1.82 16.88 3.52
N VAL A 141 1.73 15.62 3.98
CA VAL A 141 0.64 15.16 4.86
C VAL A 141 1.06 15.29 6.31
N PRO A 142 0.37 16.10 7.14
CA PRO A 142 0.59 16.14 8.58
C PRO A 142 0.22 14.80 9.27
N ASP A 143 0.80 14.54 10.44
CA ASP A 143 0.36 13.44 11.29
C ASP A 143 -1.07 13.66 11.73
N GLY A 144 -1.87 12.58 11.74
CA GLY A 144 -3.28 12.67 12.12
C GLY A 144 -4.15 11.57 11.58
N GLU A 145 -5.46 11.74 11.77
CA GLU A 145 -6.50 10.84 11.29
C GLU A 145 -7.05 11.33 9.94
N TYR A 146 -7.26 10.40 9.02
CA TYR A 146 -7.76 10.68 7.68
C TYR A 146 -8.74 9.58 7.25
N PHE A 147 -9.44 9.84 6.15
CA PHE A 147 -10.12 8.80 5.39
C PHE A 147 -9.27 8.44 4.17
N LEU A 148 -8.78 7.19 4.12
CA LEU A 148 -7.98 6.65 3.03
C LEU A 148 -8.88 6.05 1.95
N PHE A 149 -8.53 6.33 0.70
CA PHE A 149 -8.98 5.58 -0.46
C PHE A 149 -7.75 5.12 -1.24
N ALA A 150 -7.43 3.82 -1.21
CA ALA A 150 -6.29 3.21 -1.90
C ALA A 150 -6.70 1.90 -2.60
N ALA A 151 -7.87 1.91 -3.28
CA ALA A 151 -8.36 0.73 -3.98
C ALA A 151 -7.45 0.37 -5.16
N PRO A 152 -7.03 -0.91 -5.28
CA PRO A 152 -6.28 -1.39 -6.43
C PRO A 152 -7.15 -1.47 -7.68
N LEU A 153 -6.53 -1.56 -8.85
CA LEU A 153 -7.20 -2.03 -10.05
C LEU A 153 -7.59 -3.51 -9.86
N LYS A 154 -8.78 -3.88 -10.32
CA LYS A 154 -9.27 -5.28 -10.23
C LYS A 154 -8.62 -6.15 -11.31
N LEU A 155 -7.36 -6.47 -11.13
CA LEU A 155 -6.55 -7.27 -12.06
C LEU A 155 -6.54 -8.73 -11.61
N ALA A 156 -7.37 -9.56 -12.24
CA ALA A 156 -7.59 -10.94 -11.83
C ALA A 156 -6.30 -11.76 -11.83
N GLY A 157 -6.04 -12.44 -10.70
CA GLY A 157 -4.92 -13.36 -10.51
C GLY A 157 -3.55 -12.71 -10.34
N LEU A 158 -3.47 -11.36 -10.21
CA LEU A 158 -2.17 -10.69 -10.02
C LEU A 158 -1.81 -10.56 -8.54
N ASP A 159 -0.51 -10.48 -8.32
CA ASP A 159 0.18 -10.39 -7.04
C ASP A 159 0.18 -8.99 -6.42
N GLY A 160 -0.18 -7.98 -7.20
CA GLY A 160 -0.27 -6.60 -6.80
C GLY A 160 -0.89 -5.73 -7.87
N SER A 161 -1.10 -4.47 -7.56
CA SER A 161 -1.66 -3.51 -8.52
C SER A 161 -1.27 -2.09 -8.19
N PRO A 162 -0.90 -1.28 -9.18
CA PRO A 162 -0.86 0.16 -9.00
C PRO A 162 -2.18 0.68 -8.45
N CYS A 163 -2.10 1.65 -7.57
CA CYS A 163 -3.26 2.35 -7.03
C CYS A 163 -3.01 3.85 -6.94
N ARG A 164 -4.07 4.63 -6.88
CA ARG A 164 -4.00 6.04 -6.53
C ARG A 164 -4.49 6.21 -5.11
N ALA A 165 -3.55 6.31 -4.15
CA ALA A 165 -3.89 6.59 -2.77
C ALA A 165 -4.30 8.06 -2.60
N VAL A 166 -5.43 8.28 -1.93
CA VAL A 166 -5.97 9.61 -1.63
C VAL A 166 -6.34 9.66 -0.16
N LEU A 167 -5.95 10.73 0.52
CA LEU A 167 -6.36 11.04 1.88
C LEU A 167 -7.36 12.19 1.87
N VAL A 168 -8.45 12.04 2.60
CA VAL A 168 -9.46 13.08 2.84
C VAL A 168 -9.39 13.47 4.31
N SER A 169 -9.28 14.77 4.58
CA SER A 169 -9.21 15.34 5.94
C SER A 169 -10.50 16.11 6.28
N GLY A 170 -10.82 16.22 7.60
CA GLY A 170 -11.89 17.08 8.13
C GLY A 170 -13.29 16.51 8.05
N GLU A 171 -14.28 17.41 8.17
CA GLU A 171 -15.72 17.08 8.24
C GLU A 171 -16.28 16.41 6.96
N GLU A 172 -15.50 16.36 5.89
CA GLU A 172 -15.86 15.73 4.62
C GLU A 172 -15.67 14.20 4.61
N ALA A 173 -15.16 13.63 5.73
CA ALA A 173 -14.83 12.21 5.86
C ALA A 173 -15.89 11.37 6.62
N GLU A 174 -17.07 11.96 6.93
CA GLU A 174 -18.19 11.27 7.58
C GLU A 174 -19.20 10.66 6.58
#